data_b9f85694a4ba4f24e08eef5f132a457e
#
_entry.id   b9f85694a4ba4f24e08eef5f132a457e
#
_cell.length_a   1.000
_cell.length_b   1.000
_cell.length_c   1.000
_cell.angle_alpha   90.00
_cell.angle_beta   90.00
_cell.angle_gamma   90.00
#
_symmetry.space_group_name_H-M   'P 1'
#
loop_
_entity.id
_entity.type
_entity.pdbx_description
1 polymer ?
#
loop_
_entity_poly.entity_id
_entity_poly.type
_entity_poly.pdbx_seq_one_letter_code
_entity_poly.pdbx_strand_id
1 'polypeptide(L)'
;MIKNNIEFTTTSQFIIFHNICSKVSSDVQIRDISNHNKPIDGKKLSELANIQLGLPALLMIHGNDEVQVFSSLQKYGICHKKEKK
;
A
#
# COMPACT_ATOMS: atom_id res chain seq x y z
N MET A 1 -2.60 2.63 -13.93
CA MET A 1 -2.40 1.87 -12.68
C MET A 1 -0.94 1.93 -12.25
N ILE A 2 -0.72 2.13 -10.97
CA ILE A 2 0.63 2.17 -10.41
C ILE A 2 0.85 0.90 -9.60
N LYS A 3 1.98 0.25 -9.83
CA LYS A 3 2.38 -0.95 -9.08
C LYS A 3 3.74 -0.71 -8.46
N ASN A 4 3.87 -1.06 -7.21
CA ASN A 4 5.13 -0.88 -6.52
C ASN A 4 5.25 -1.88 -5.38
N ASN A 5 6.47 -2.28 -5.09
CA ASN A 5 6.71 -3.13 -3.93
C ASN A 5 6.79 -2.24 -2.69
N ILE A 6 6.12 -2.69 -1.63
CA ILE A 6 6.13 -1.98 -0.36
C ILE A 6 6.43 -2.97 0.74
N GLU A 7 6.77 -2.42 1.89
CA GLU A 7 7.06 -3.23 3.05
C GLU A 7 6.63 -2.46 4.30
N PHE A 8 5.76 -3.06 5.09
CA PHE A 8 5.38 -2.47 6.36
C PHE A 8 6.29 -3.02 7.45
N THR A 9 6.89 -2.14 8.20
CA THR A 9 7.80 -2.54 9.27
C THR A 9 7.19 -2.35 10.65
N THR A 10 6.13 -1.55 10.77
CA THR A 10 5.44 -1.35 12.04
C THR A 10 3.94 -1.30 11.81
N THR A 11 3.18 -1.58 12.87
CA THR A 11 1.72 -1.51 12.78
C THR A 11 1.23 -0.08 12.59
N SER A 12 2.01 0.90 13.04
CA SER A 12 1.66 2.30 12.82
C SER A 12 1.52 2.62 11.33
N GLN A 13 2.32 1.98 10.50
CA GLN A 13 2.26 2.21 9.08
C GLN A 13 0.95 1.75 8.47
N PHE A 14 0.35 0.70 9.02
CA PHE A 14 -0.98 0.27 8.57
C PHE A 14 -2.00 1.39 8.77
N ILE A 15 -1.94 2.05 9.92
CA ILE A 15 -2.89 3.10 10.24
C ILE A 15 -2.69 4.30 9.33
N ILE A 16 -1.44 4.69 9.10
CA ILE A 16 -1.14 5.78 8.18
C ILE A 16 -1.61 5.45 6.77
N PHE A 17 -1.32 4.24 6.32
CA PHE A 17 -1.71 3.78 5.01
C PHE A 17 -3.24 3.81 4.85
N HIS A 18 -3.93 3.28 5.84
CA HIS A 18 -5.38 3.26 5.83
C HIS A 18 -5.96 4.68 5.79
N ASN A 19 -5.41 5.59 6.58
CA ASN A 19 -5.89 6.96 6.59
C ASN A 19 -5.73 7.63 5.24
N ILE A 20 -4.62 7.38 4.58
CA ILE A 20 -4.39 7.93 3.26
C ILE A 20 -5.39 7.35 2.27
N CYS A 21 -5.55 6.04 2.27
CA CYS A 21 -6.42 5.36 1.32
C CYS A 21 -7.89 5.73 1.50
N SER A 22 -8.31 5.96 2.73
CA SER A 22 -9.70 6.27 2.99
C SER A 22 -10.13 7.65 2.48
N LYS A 23 -9.14 8.50 2.18
CA LYS A 23 -9.43 9.86 1.73
C LYS A 23 -9.34 10.02 0.22
N VAL A 24 -9.03 8.96 -0.49
CA VAL A 24 -8.84 9.06 -1.93
C VAL A 24 -9.91 8.24 -2.64
N SER A 25 -10.12 8.57 -3.91
CA SER A 25 -11.12 7.87 -4.71
C SER A 25 -10.53 6.70 -5.47
N SER A 26 -9.22 6.62 -5.59
CA SER A 26 -8.58 5.51 -6.27
C SER A 26 -8.76 4.21 -5.51
N ASP A 27 -8.78 3.10 -6.25
CA ASP A 27 -8.74 1.78 -5.64
C ASP A 27 -7.32 1.45 -5.26
N VAL A 28 -7.13 1.00 -4.03
CA VAL A 28 -5.81 0.63 -3.53
C VAL A 28 -5.89 -0.81 -3.04
N GLN A 29 -5.05 -1.66 -3.62
CA GLN A 29 -5.01 -3.06 -3.26
C GLN A 29 -3.58 -3.48 -2.99
N ILE A 30 -3.42 -4.48 -2.13
CA ILE A 30 -2.12 -5.02 -1.80
C ILE A 30 -2.18 -6.53 -1.94
N ARG A 31 -1.16 -7.10 -2.56
CA ARG A 31 -1.01 -8.55 -2.61
C ARG A 31 0.12 -8.95 -1.68
N ASP A 32 -0.24 -9.67 -0.65
CA ASP A 32 0.73 -10.19 0.30
C ASP A 32 1.54 -11.30 -0.36
N ILE A 33 2.80 -11.39 0.00
CA ILE A 33 3.67 -12.41 -0.58
C ILE A 33 3.22 -13.82 -0.20
N SER A 34 2.59 -13.96 0.95
CA SER A 34 2.14 -15.27 1.40
C SER A 34 0.78 -15.68 0.86
N ASN A 35 0.07 -14.73 0.24
CA ASN A 35 -1.26 -15.02 -0.28
C ASN A 35 -1.55 -14.17 -1.51
N HIS A 36 -0.87 -14.50 -2.59
CA HIS A 36 -0.96 -13.73 -3.83
C HIS A 36 -2.32 -13.77 -4.48
N ASN A 37 -3.08 -14.82 -4.21
CA ASN A 37 -4.35 -14.99 -4.89
C ASN A 37 -5.45 -14.11 -4.32
N LYS A 38 -5.19 -13.47 -3.20
CA LYS A 38 -6.22 -12.73 -2.52
C LYS A 38 -5.78 -11.30 -2.26
N PRO A 39 -6.16 -10.37 -3.13
CA PRO A 39 -5.78 -8.99 -2.89
C PRO A 39 -6.47 -8.44 -1.64
N ILE A 40 -5.75 -7.59 -0.93
CA ILE A 40 -6.23 -6.97 0.29
C ILE A 40 -6.63 -5.55 -0.05
N ASP A 41 -7.83 -5.16 0.38
CA ASP A 41 -8.32 -3.80 0.15
C ASP A 41 -7.62 -2.84 1.10
N GLY A 42 -6.88 -1.89 0.54
CA GLY A 42 -6.15 -0.92 1.35
C GLY A 42 -7.05 -0.02 2.17
N LYS A 43 -8.33 0.04 1.85
CA LYS A 43 -9.28 0.87 2.59
C LYS A 43 -9.91 0.14 3.77
N LYS A 44 -9.56 -1.11 3.97
CA LYS A 44 -10.09 -1.90 5.08
C LYS A 44 -8.97 -2.25 6.04
N LEU A 45 -9.00 -1.58 7.20
CA LEU A 45 -7.93 -1.77 8.18
C LEU A 45 -7.86 -3.19 8.68
N SER A 46 -9.02 -3.84 8.83
CA SER A 46 -9.04 -5.21 9.33
C SER A 46 -8.32 -6.18 8.39
N GLU A 47 -8.35 -5.90 7.09
CA GLU A 47 -7.63 -6.74 6.14
C GLU A 47 -6.15 -6.42 6.13
N LEU A 48 -5.81 -5.14 6.30
CA LEU A 48 -4.40 -4.73 6.34
C LEU A 48 -3.66 -5.40 7.50
N ALA A 49 -4.35 -5.62 8.60
CA ALA A 49 -3.73 -6.21 9.78
C ALA A 49 -3.26 -7.64 9.54
N ASN A 50 -3.72 -8.27 8.46
CA ASN A 50 -3.29 -9.63 8.12
C ASN A 50 -1.97 -9.66 7.35
N ILE A 51 -1.47 -8.52 6.93
CA ILE A 51 -0.21 -8.45 6.21
C ILE A 51 0.94 -8.66 7.19
N GLN A 52 1.90 -9.48 6.79
CA GLN A 52 3.05 -9.73 7.64
C GLN A 52 4.03 -8.57 7.57
N LEU A 53 4.48 -8.13 8.75
CA LEU A 53 5.48 -7.08 8.81
C LEU A 53 6.84 -7.61 8.38
N GLY A 54 7.59 -6.76 7.72
CA GLY A 54 8.94 -7.10 7.32
C GLY A 54 9.05 -7.91 6.05
N LEU A 55 7.93 -8.19 5.39
CA LEU A 55 7.93 -8.92 4.12
C LEU A 55 7.43 -8.02 3.00
N PRO A 56 8.00 -8.16 1.80
CA PRO A 56 7.53 -7.34 0.69
C PRO A 56 6.12 -7.73 0.26
N ALA A 57 5.40 -6.73 -0.22
CA ALA A 57 4.07 -6.92 -0.76
C ALA A 57 3.94 -6.06 -2.01
N LEU A 58 3.02 -6.41 -2.88
CA LEU A 58 2.80 -5.65 -4.10
C LEU A 58 1.63 -4.71 -3.92
N LEU A 59 1.90 -3.42 -4.08
CA LEU A 59 0.89 -2.38 -4.00
C LEU A 59 0.38 -2.08 -5.41
N MET A 60 -0.94 -1.98 -5.55
CA MET A 60 -1.56 -1.61 -6.82
C MET A 60 -2.53 -0.47 -6.57
N ILE A 61 -2.36 0.62 -7.29
CA ILE A 61 -3.22 1.80 -7.19
C ILE A 61 -3.82 2.06 -8.56
N HIS A 62 -5.14 2.22 -8.61
CA HIS A 62 -5.84 2.46 -9.86
C HIS A 62 -6.91 3.54 -9.67
N GLY A 63 -6.81 4.62 -10.42
CA GLY A 63 -7.79 5.69 -10.33
C GLY A 63 -7.25 7.01 -10.79
N ASN A 64 -8.08 8.03 -10.71
CA ASN A 64 -7.74 9.36 -11.21
C ASN A 64 -6.66 10.04 -10.39
N ASP A 65 -6.60 9.74 -9.09
CA ASP A 65 -5.63 10.37 -8.20
C ASP A 65 -4.53 9.40 -7.79
N GLU A 66 -4.26 8.39 -8.62
CA GLU A 66 -3.29 7.36 -8.25
C GLU A 66 -1.88 7.95 -8.02
N VAL A 67 -1.51 8.96 -8.79
CA VAL A 67 -0.19 9.58 -8.60
C VAL A 67 -0.10 10.28 -7.25
N GLN A 68 -1.16 10.97 -6.87
CA GLN A 68 -1.19 11.65 -5.58
C GLN A 68 -1.14 10.66 -4.42
N VAL A 69 -1.85 9.54 -4.56
CA VAL A 69 -1.83 8.50 -3.55
C VAL A 69 -0.42 7.96 -3.40
N PHE A 70 0.21 7.65 -4.51
CA PHE A 70 1.56 7.11 -4.49
C PHE A 70 2.55 8.08 -3.85
N SER A 71 2.46 9.36 -4.20
CA SER A 71 3.32 10.38 -3.62
C SER A 71 3.13 10.49 -2.11
N SER A 72 1.88 10.43 -1.67
CA SER A 72 1.59 10.50 -0.24
C SER A 72 2.19 9.32 0.51
N LEU A 73 2.10 8.13 -0.08
CA LEU A 73 2.65 6.94 0.55
C LEU A 73 4.17 7.00 0.61
N GLN A 74 4.80 7.53 -0.42
CA GLN A 74 6.25 7.70 -0.41
C GLN A 74 6.68 8.68 0.68
N LYS A 75 5.89 9.72 0.89
CA LYS A 75 6.20 10.73 1.88
C LYS A 75 6.27 10.15 3.29
N TYR A 76 5.48 9.13 3.57
CA TYR A 76 5.48 8.49 4.87
C TYR A 76 6.37 7.25 4.93
N GLY A 77 7.14 7.01 3.87
CA GLY A 77 8.09 5.92 3.86
C GLY A 77 7.50 4.56 3.64
N ILE A 78 6.24 4.49 3.20
CA ILE A 78 5.58 3.20 2.98
C ILE A 78 5.98 2.62 1.64
N CYS A 79 5.99 3.44 0.59
CA CYS A 79 6.43 3.00 -0.72
C CYS A 79 7.89 3.32 -0.90
N HIS A 80 8.64 2.37 -1.42
CA HIS A 80 10.04 2.60 -1.71
C HIS A 80 10.18 3.48 -2.93
N LYS A 81 11.15 4.39 -2.89
CA LYS A 81 11.46 5.14 -4.05
C LYS A 81 12.07 4.23 -5.08
N LYS A 82 11.73 4.48 -6.34
CA LYS A 82 12.34 3.76 -7.39
C LYS A 82 13.78 4.12 -7.45
N GLU A 83 14.63 3.16 -7.34
CA GLU A 83 16.04 3.41 -7.43
C GLU A 83 16.44 3.69 -8.84
N LYS A 84 17.25 4.61 -9.02
CA LYS A 84 17.67 4.86 -10.28
C LYS A 84 18.97 4.50 -10.42
N LYS A 85 19.35 4.01 -10.68
CA LYS A 85 20.49 3.73 -10.56
C LYS A 85 21.01 3.76 -11.23
#